data_5a2a55ba749399f78ab57649b316117c
#
_entry.id   5a2a55ba749399f78ab57649b316117c
#
_cell.length_a   1.000
_cell.length_b   1.000
_cell.length_c   1.000
_cell.angle_alpha   90.00
_cell.angle_beta   90.00
_cell.angle_gamma   90.00
#
_symmetry.space_group_name_H-M   'P 1'
#
loop_
_entity.id
_entity.type
_entity.pdbx_description
1 polymer ?
#
loop_
_entity_poly.entity_id
_entity_poly.type
_entity_poly.pdbx_seq_one_letter_code
_entity_poly.pdbx_strand_id
1 'polypeptide(L)'
;IEELLQQKERVAAITMDDIKRVAKQYLGAPKKVFEIEEGTPKKDKLPKPKIKSLESPKSESAYCQYLESIPAGKLTPSFIDFSDIDQDLFYEGVSVYCTPNTKNHIFSLRLKYGVGTYELPLLEYAASLMNMSGIKGTPGIKPAEFRANLAKLGGKCSYSVSDGYFYVDIEGNEENLEKIVEMVNLHMMFPNFESENDMLINNIKGQVYSSRKVEERNTDIVADAAFDYVRYGENS
;
A
#
# COMPACT_ATOMS: atom_id res chain seq x y z
N ILE A 1 21.24 14.27 -5.82
CA ILE A 1 21.69 13.30 -4.79
C ILE A 1 22.10 14.07 -3.52
N GLU A 2 22.89 15.15 -3.61
CA GLU A 2 23.27 15.96 -2.43
C GLU A 2 22.07 16.49 -1.64
N GLU A 3 21.00 16.91 -2.31
CA GLU A 3 19.76 17.35 -1.65
C GLU A 3 19.09 16.24 -0.84
N LEU A 4 19.13 15.00 -1.30
CA LEU A 4 18.59 13.84 -0.57
C LEU A 4 19.43 13.51 0.66
N LEU A 5 20.76 13.60 0.54
CA LEU A 5 21.67 13.33 1.66
C LEU A 5 21.54 14.37 2.78
N GLN A 6 21.22 15.63 2.43
CA GLN A 6 21.04 16.71 3.39
C GLN A 6 19.59 16.81 3.93
N GLN A 7 18.68 15.96 3.47
CA GLN A 7 17.26 16.05 3.87
C GLN A 7 17.05 15.92 5.37
N LYS A 8 17.76 15.01 6.03
CA LYS A 8 17.66 14.80 7.48
C LYS A 8 18.07 16.05 8.27
N GLU A 9 19.18 16.69 7.88
CA GLU A 9 19.68 17.90 8.52
C GLU A 9 18.73 19.08 8.25
N ARG A 10 18.21 19.20 7.04
CA ARG A 10 17.22 20.23 6.67
C ARG A 10 15.94 20.10 7.48
N VAL A 11 15.43 18.89 7.65
CA VAL A 11 14.23 18.64 8.45
C VAL A 11 14.49 18.96 9.92
N ALA A 12 15.64 18.59 10.45
CA ALA A 12 16.01 18.88 11.83
C ALA A 12 16.20 20.41 12.09
N ALA A 13 16.55 21.17 11.07
CA ALA A 13 16.73 22.63 11.15
C ALA A 13 15.40 23.42 11.05
N ILE A 14 14.27 22.79 10.72
CA ILE A 14 12.97 23.47 10.60
C ILE A 14 12.50 23.91 11.98
N THR A 15 12.24 25.20 12.11
CA THR A 15 11.71 25.81 13.34
C THR A 15 10.19 25.99 13.28
N MET A 16 9.58 26.18 14.45
CA MET A 16 8.15 26.50 14.53
C MET A 16 7.82 27.82 13.80
N ASP A 17 8.75 28.77 13.76
CA ASP A 17 8.56 30.03 13.05
C ASP A 17 8.60 29.86 11.53
N ASP A 18 9.41 28.93 11.02
CA ASP A 18 9.38 28.55 9.59
C ASP A 18 8.03 27.96 9.21
N ILE A 19 7.49 27.08 10.04
CA ILE A 19 6.16 26.49 9.81
C ILE A 19 5.09 27.58 9.79
N LYS A 20 5.10 28.49 10.76
CA LYS A 20 4.15 29.61 10.81
C LYS A 20 4.27 30.54 9.60
N ARG A 21 5.51 30.84 9.19
CA ARG A 21 5.80 31.68 8.03
C ARG A 21 5.24 31.04 6.74
N VAL A 22 5.54 29.78 6.51
CA VAL A 22 5.06 29.02 5.34
C VAL A 22 3.54 28.90 5.35
N ALA A 23 2.95 28.56 6.50
CA ALA A 23 1.50 28.49 6.65
C ALA A 23 0.84 29.84 6.32
N LYS A 24 1.35 30.95 6.83
CA LYS A 24 0.84 32.30 6.52
C LYS A 24 0.96 32.63 5.03
N GLN A 25 2.08 32.26 4.41
CA GLN A 25 2.35 32.53 3.00
C GLN A 25 1.41 31.77 2.07
N TYR A 26 1.21 30.47 2.31
CA TYR A 26 0.47 29.60 1.39
C TYR A 26 -1.01 29.43 1.75
N LEU A 27 -1.34 29.35 3.03
CA LEU A 27 -2.75 29.21 3.47
C LEU A 27 -3.49 30.53 3.45
N GLY A 28 -2.78 31.65 3.59
CA GLY A 28 -3.34 33.01 3.46
C GLY A 28 -3.43 33.54 2.04
N ALA A 29 -2.82 32.88 1.06
CA ALA A 29 -2.85 33.28 -0.34
C ALA A 29 -4.26 33.12 -0.96
N PRO A 30 -4.62 33.94 -1.98
CA PRO A 30 -5.87 33.75 -2.71
C PRO A 30 -5.98 32.34 -3.25
N LYS A 31 -7.07 31.65 -2.92
CA LYS A 31 -7.34 30.27 -3.36
C LYS A 31 -8.17 30.30 -4.64
N LYS A 32 -7.80 29.47 -5.61
CA LYS A 32 -8.73 29.11 -6.69
C LYS A 32 -9.55 27.91 -6.21
N VAL A 33 -10.85 28.10 -6.19
CA VAL A 33 -11.80 27.03 -5.87
C VAL A 33 -12.29 26.45 -7.20
N PHE A 34 -12.17 25.14 -7.36
CA PHE A 34 -12.73 24.41 -8.49
C PHE A 34 -13.90 23.60 -7.94
N GLU A 35 -15.07 23.87 -8.47
CA GLU A 35 -16.29 23.13 -8.15
C GLU A 35 -16.60 22.19 -9.31
N ILE A 36 -16.84 20.93 -9.00
CA ILE A 36 -17.22 19.91 -9.99
C ILE A 36 -18.72 19.74 -9.84
N GLU A 37 -19.45 20.20 -10.86
CA GLU A 37 -20.89 20.02 -10.95
C GLU A 37 -21.22 18.85 -11.87
N GLU A 38 -22.34 18.16 -11.57
CA GLU A 38 -22.88 17.13 -12.43
C GLU A 38 -23.43 17.75 -13.71
N GLY A 39 -22.94 17.34 -14.86
CA GLY A 39 -23.38 17.86 -16.16
C GLY A 39 -22.52 17.44 -17.32
N THR A 40 -23.00 17.77 -18.52
CA THR A 40 -22.21 17.57 -19.75
C THR A 40 -21.46 18.84 -20.07
N PRO A 41 -20.11 18.86 -19.88
CA PRO A 41 -19.34 20.08 -20.13
C PRO A 41 -19.40 20.46 -21.63
N LYS A 42 -19.65 21.72 -21.91
CA LYS A 42 -19.44 22.27 -23.26
C LYS A 42 -17.95 22.24 -23.54
N LYS A 43 -17.52 21.31 -24.38
CA LYS A 43 -16.12 21.22 -24.80
C LYS A 43 -15.87 22.22 -25.92
N ASP A 44 -15.23 23.33 -25.59
CA ASP A 44 -14.66 24.19 -26.60
C ASP A 44 -13.53 23.41 -27.30
N LYS A 45 -13.58 23.39 -28.63
CA LYS A 45 -12.50 22.81 -29.44
C LYS A 45 -11.28 23.72 -29.35
N LEU A 46 -10.42 23.48 -28.38
CA LEU A 46 -9.13 24.15 -28.36
C LEU A 46 -8.30 23.74 -29.56
N PRO A 47 -7.67 24.68 -30.26
CA PRO A 47 -6.80 24.35 -31.40
C PRO A 47 -5.67 23.44 -30.86
N LYS A 48 -5.46 22.32 -31.54
CA LYS A 48 -4.36 21.41 -31.17
C LYS A 48 -3.04 22.18 -31.28
N PRO A 49 -2.24 22.27 -30.21
CA PRO A 49 -0.94 22.90 -30.31
C PRO A 49 -0.09 22.14 -31.36
N LYS A 50 0.57 22.86 -32.23
CA LYS A 50 1.56 22.27 -33.14
C LYS A 50 2.80 21.94 -32.31
N ILE A 51 2.84 20.74 -31.77
CA ILE A 51 4.01 20.23 -31.04
C ILE A 51 5.01 19.79 -32.10
N LYS A 52 6.17 20.47 -32.16
CA LYS A 52 7.31 19.92 -32.88
C LYS A 52 7.80 18.69 -32.13
N SER A 53 7.91 17.57 -32.86
CA SER A 53 8.55 16.40 -32.27
C SER A 53 9.98 16.78 -31.89
N LEU A 54 10.36 16.52 -30.66
CA LEU A 54 11.75 16.61 -30.24
C LEU A 54 12.49 15.48 -30.94
N GLU A 55 13.36 15.85 -31.88
CA GLU A 55 14.31 14.88 -32.43
C GLU A 55 15.25 14.47 -31.28
N SER A 56 15.25 13.20 -30.94
CA SER A 56 16.25 12.66 -30.02
C SER A 56 17.65 12.89 -30.64
N PRO A 57 18.62 13.36 -29.86
CA PRO A 57 19.98 13.52 -30.36
C PRO A 57 20.46 12.17 -30.91
N LYS A 58 20.96 12.16 -32.13
CA LYS A 58 21.47 10.95 -32.79
C LYS A 58 22.84 10.52 -32.28
N SER A 59 23.44 11.30 -31.41
CA SER A 59 24.72 11.01 -30.76
C SER A 59 24.54 10.69 -29.29
N GLU A 60 25.20 9.64 -28.83
CA GLU A 60 25.30 9.32 -27.43
C GLU A 60 26.02 10.45 -26.69
N SER A 61 25.54 10.75 -25.48
CA SER A 61 26.21 11.73 -24.64
C SER A 61 27.60 11.21 -24.22
N ALA A 62 28.54 12.12 -23.97
CA ALA A 62 29.85 11.74 -23.43
C ALA A 62 29.75 10.89 -22.15
N TYR A 63 28.67 11.06 -21.37
CA TYR A 63 28.38 10.26 -20.18
C TYR A 63 27.98 8.82 -20.53
N CYS A 64 27.16 8.60 -21.57
CA CYS A 64 26.86 7.26 -22.05
C CYS A 64 28.10 6.53 -22.55
N GLN A 65 28.94 7.21 -23.36
CA GLN A 65 30.22 6.65 -23.81
C GLN A 65 31.15 6.31 -22.65
N TYR A 66 31.17 7.13 -21.61
CA TYR A 66 31.92 6.84 -20.37
C TYR A 66 31.36 5.59 -19.67
N LEU A 67 30.03 5.47 -19.51
CA LEU A 67 29.42 4.29 -18.89
C LEU A 67 29.71 3.01 -19.68
N GLU A 68 29.66 3.08 -21.00
CA GLU A 68 30.00 1.92 -21.86
C GLU A 68 31.47 1.54 -21.82
N SER A 69 32.34 2.52 -21.55
CA SER A 69 33.78 2.27 -21.37
C SER A 69 34.16 1.56 -20.06
N ILE A 70 33.23 1.54 -19.09
CA ILE A 70 33.44 0.85 -17.83
C ILE A 70 33.39 -0.66 -18.07
N PRO A 71 34.46 -1.43 -17.79
CA PRO A 71 34.47 -2.86 -17.98
C PRO A 71 33.33 -3.48 -17.18
N ALA A 72 32.44 -4.22 -17.84
CA ALA A 72 31.41 -4.99 -17.15
C ALA A 72 32.10 -6.03 -16.24
N GLY A 73 32.07 -5.79 -14.94
CA GLY A 73 32.52 -6.77 -13.95
C GLY A 73 31.70 -8.05 -14.08
N LYS A 74 32.34 -9.20 -13.87
CA LYS A 74 31.60 -10.46 -13.74
C LYS A 74 30.63 -10.31 -12.56
N LEU A 75 29.35 -10.29 -12.85
CA LEU A 75 28.32 -10.40 -11.82
C LEU A 75 28.44 -11.79 -11.19
N THR A 76 28.93 -11.86 -9.98
CA THR A 76 28.84 -13.09 -9.19
C THR A 76 27.48 -13.03 -8.48
N PRO A 77 26.53 -13.90 -8.83
CA PRO A 77 25.24 -13.91 -8.16
C PRO A 77 25.46 -14.23 -6.68
N SER A 78 24.92 -13.38 -5.81
CA SER A 78 24.82 -13.66 -4.38
C SER A 78 23.49 -14.33 -4.14
N PHE A 79 23.53 -15.61 -3.77
CA PHE A 79 22.33 -16.34 -3.39
C PHE A 79 21.99 -16.06 -1.93
N ILE A 80 20.69 -16.14 -1.62
CA ILE A 80 20.23 -16.03 -0.23
C ILE A 80 20.82 -17.21 0.55
N ASP A 81 21.54 -16.92 1.62
CA ASP A 81 21.96 -17.93 2.58
C ASP A 81 20.83 -18.13 3.61
N PHE A 82 20.23 -19.31 3.58
CA PHE A 82 19.15 -19.66 4.49
C PHE A 82 19.65 -19.95 5.92
N SER A 83 20.96 -20.00 6.14
CA SER A 83 21.52 -20.14 7.49
C SER A 83 21.27 -18.95 8.39
N ASP A 84 21.01 -17.78 7.78
CA ASP A 84 20.68 -16.53 8.52
C ASP A 84 19.18 -16.45 8.90
N ILE A 85 18.39 -17.48 8.57
CA ILE A 85 16.96 -17.54 8.87
C ILE A 85 16.73 -18.53 10.01
N ASP A 86 16.39 -18.01 11.18
CA ASP A 86 15.94 -18.83 12.29
C ASP A 86 14.57 -19.41 11.98
N GLN A 87 14.47 -20.73 12.04
CA GLN A 87 13.19 -21.44 11.90
C GLN A 87 12.86 -22.14 13.21
N ASP A 88 11.69 -21.85 13.76
CA ASP A 88 11.19 -22.47 14.98
C ASP A 88 9.71 -22.85 14.81
N LEU A 89 9.21 -23.70 15.70
CA LEU A 89 7.81 -24.02 15.86
C LEU A 89 7.28 -23.26 17.08
N PHE A 90 6.47 -22.25 16.80
CA PHE A 90 5.85 -21.45 17.85
C PHE A 90 4.79 -22.27 18.62
N TYR A 91 4.05 -23.10 17.89
CA TYR A 91 3.02 -24.01 18.42
C TYR A 91 2.88 -25.18 17.44
N GLU A 92 2.19 -26.26 17.85
CA GLU A 92 1.97 -27.41 16.99
C GLU A 92 1.30 -26.97 15.67
N GLY A 93 2.00 -27.17 14.55
CA GLY A 93 1.53 -26.77 13.21
C GLY A 93 1.77 -25.31 12.82
N VAL A 94 2.37 -24.48 13.70
CA VAL A 94 2.69 -23.08 13.37
C VAL A 94 4.21 -22.88 13.30
N SER A 95 4.71 -22.74 12.06
CA SER A 95 6.13 -22.43 11.82
C SER A 95 6.37 -20.93 11.90
N VAL A 96 7.47 -20.54 12.54
CA VAL A 96 7.96 -19.17 12.59
C VAL A 96 9.30 -19.09 11.86
N TYR A 97 9.44 -18.12 11.00
CA TYR A 97 10.68 -17.79 10.31
C TYR A 97 11.11 -16.39 10.73
N CYS A 98 12.29 -16.25 11.28
CA CYS A 98 12.79 -14.98 11.78
C CYS A 98 14.18 -14.69 11.20
N THR A 99 14.43 -13.43 10.88
CA THR A 99 15.74 -12.92 10.50
C THR A 99 15.95 -11.55 11.11
N PRO A 100 17.13 -11.27 11.69
CA PRO A 100 17.39 -9.98 12.31
C PRO A 100 17.49 -8.86 11.28
N ASN A 101 16.84 -7.73 11.53
CA ASN A 101 17.04 -6.52 10.75
C ASN A 101 18.24 -5.72 11.29
N THR A 102 19.38 -5.86 10.63
CA THR A 102 20.63 -5.16 11.01
C THR A 102 20.75 -3.75 10.46
N LYS A 103 19.80 -3.28 9.66
CA LYS A 103 19.90 -1.99 8.94
C LYS A 103 19.22 -0.84 9.67
N ASN A 104 18.13 -1.13 10.36
CA ASN A 104 17.33 -0.15 11.09
C ASN A 104 16.51 -0.83 12.19
N HIS A 105 15.81 -0.03 13.01
CA HIS A 105 14.98 -0.51 14.12
C HIS A 105 13.50 -0.69 13.72
N ILE A 106 13.25 -1.16 12.51
CA ILE A 106 11.90 -1.43 12.02
C ILE A 106 11.72 -2.93 11.91
N PHE A 107 10.68 -3.46 12.56
CA PHE A 107 10.26 -4.84 12.36
C PHE A 107 9.20 -4.94 11.28
N SER A 108 9.14 -6.09 10.61
CA SER A 108 8.07 -6.48 9.71
C SER A 108 7.63 -7.90 10.09
N LEU A 109 6.36 -8.05 10.43
CA LEU A 109 5.76 -9.32 10.82
C LEU A 109 4.61 -9.64 9.85
N ARG A 110 4.66 -10.81 9.24
CA ARG A 110 3.59 -11.33 8.39
C ARG A 110 2.98 -12.58 9.02
N LEU A 111 1.71 -12.52 9.36
CA LEU A 111 0.92 -13.70 9.71
C LEU A 111 0.28 -14.23 8.44
N LYS A 112 0.45 -15.53 8.18
CA LYS A 112 -0.03 -16.20 6.99
C LYS A 112 -0.97 -17.34 7.38
N TYR A 113 -2.22 -17.22 6.98
CA TYR A 113 -3.26 -18.23 7.22
C TYR A 113 -3.53 -19.00 5.93
N GLY A 114 -3.62 -20.33 6.00
CA GLY A 114 -3.86 -21.21 4.87
C GLY A 114 -5.32 -21.24 4.40
N VAL A 115 -5.90 -20.06 4.18
CA VAL A 115 -7.25 -19.88 3.64
C VAL A 115 -7.24 -18.67 2.72
N GLY A 116 -7.79 -18.79 1.52
CA GLY A 116 -7.81 -17.72 0.53
C GLY A 116 -9.12 -17.63 -0.22
N THR A 117 -9.09 -16.95 -1.38
CA THR A 117 -10.30 -16.78 -2.20
C THR A 117 -10.80 -18.06 -2.83
N TYR A 118 -9.95 -19.08 -2.96
CA TYR A 118 -10.39 -20.40 -3.45
C TYR A 118 -11.35 -21.08 -2.48
N GLU A 119 -11.09 -21.02 -1.17
CA GLU A 119 -11.96 -21.61 -0.15
C GLU A 119 -13.11 -20.69 0.22
N LEU A 120 -12.85 -19.37 0.30
CA LEU A 120 -13.79 -18.36 0.73
C LEU A 120 -13.77 -17.16 -0.24
N PRO A 121 -14.54 -17.18 -1.33
CA PRO A 121 -14.52 -16.12 -2.36
C PRO A 121 -14.82 -14.71 -1.82
N LEU A 122 -15.54 -14.60 -0.71
CA LEU A 122 -15.85 -13.30 -0.10
C LEU A 122 -14.79 -12.80 0.88
N LEU A 123 -13.69 -13.53 1.07
CA LEU A 123 -12.64 -13.18 2.04
C LEU A 123 -11.92 -11.88 1.67
N GLU A 124 -11.83 -11.55 0.39
CA GLU A 124 -11.28 -10.28 -0.09
C GLU A 124 -12.07 -9.08 0.45
N TYR A 125 -13.40 -9.19 0.45
CA TYR A 125 -14.25 -8.13 1.00
C TYR A 125 -14.15 -8.05 2.52
N ALA A 126 -13.99 -9.20 3.19
CA ALA A 126 -13.74 -9.23 4.62
C ALA A 126 -12.41 -8.56 4.98
N ALA A 127 -11.33 -8.80 4.22
CA ALA A 127 -10.07 -8.10 4.38
C ALA A 127 -10.21 -6.59 4.18
N SER A 128 -10.98 -6.18 3.16
CA SER A 128 -11.28 -4.77 2.90
C SER A 128 -12.06 -4.13 4.06
N LEU A 129 -13.04 -4.83 4.65
CA LEU A 129 -13.76 -4.39 5.85
C LEU A 129 -12.83 -4.28 7.05
N MET A 130 -11.95 -5.24 7.27
CA MET A 130 -10.93 -5.19 8.33
C MET A 130 -10.05 -3.94 8.20
N ASN A 131 -9.56 -3.64 7.02
CA ASN A 131 -8.74 -2.44 6.76
C ASN A 131 -9.47 -1.12 7.06
N MET A 132 -10.81 -1.13 7.08
CA MET A 132 -11.65 0.04 7.35
C MET A 132 -12.31 0.01 8.73
N SER A 133 -12.14 -1.05 9.51
CA SER A 133 -12.76 -1.20 10.83
C SER A 133 -11.92 -0.62 11.97
N GLY A 134 -12.56 -0.45 13.11
CA GLY A 134 -11.92 -0.13 14.38
C GLY A 134 -11.99 -1.31 15.34
N ILE A 135 -11.86 -1.06 16.65
CA ILE A 135 -11.93 -2.09 17.69
C ILE A 135 -13.24 -1.94 18.46
N LYS A 136 -13.97 -3.04 18.63
CA LYS A 136 -15.19 -3.11 19.45
C LYS A 136 -14.82 -3.08 20.93
N GLY A 137 -15.58 -2.33 21.72
CA GLY A 137 -15.38 -2.25 23.16
C GLY A 137 -16.23 -1.17 23.80
N THR A 138 -16.05 -0.97 25.12
CA THR A 138 -16.73 0.10 25.86
C THR A 138 -15.67 0.88 26.68
N PRO A 139 -15.22 2.05 26.17
CA PRO A 139 -15.52 2.61 24.86
C PRO A 139 -14.83 1.86 23.71
N GLY A 140 -15.49 1.80 22.55
CA GLY A 140 -14.87 1.26 21.33
C GLY A 140 -13.90 2.26 20.69
N ILE A 141 -12.97 1.76 19.89
CA ILE A 141 -12.00 2.56 19.15
C ILE A 141 -12.46 2.69 17.69
N LYS A 142 -12.62 3.91 17.22
CA LYS A 142 -13.01 4.18 15.82
C LYS A 142 -11.87 3.86 14.85
N PRO A 143 -12.16 3.59 13.55
CA PRO A 143 -11.14 3.26 12.57
C PRO A 143 -10.02 4.29 12.45
N ALA A 144 -10.36 5.58 12.44
CA ALA A 144 -9.38 6.66 12.37
C ALA A 144 -8.50 6.73 13.63
N GLU A 145 -9.09 6.49 14.80
CA GLU A 145 -8.39 6.47 16.09
C GLU A 145 -7.46 5.25 16.20
N PHE A 146 -7.91 4.08 15.77
CA PHE A 146 -7.07 2.88 15.71
C PHE A 146 -5.81 3.12 14.86
N ARG A 147 -5.97 3.65 13.64
CA ARG A 147 -4.82 3.99 12.79
C ARG A 147 -3.92 5.06 13.41
N ALA A 148 -4.51 6.08 14.03
CA ALA A 148 -3.74 7.13 14.70
C ALA A 148 -2.95 6.59 15.92
N ASN A 149 -3.53 5.66 16.67
CA ASN A 149 -2.84 5.04 17.80
C ASN A 149 -1.70 4.12 17.36
N LEU A 150 -1.87 3.35 16.28
CA LEU A 150 -0.77 2.60 15.66
C LEU A 150 0.34 3.54 15.17
N ALA A 151 -0.03 4.62 14.47
CA ALA A 151 0.94 5.59 13.95
C ALA A 151 1.73 6.29 15.06
N LYS A 152 1.12 6.57 16.23
CA LYS A 152 1.83 7.11 17.42
C LYS A 152 2.91 6.15 17.94
N LEU A 153 2.70 4.85 17.79
CA LEU A 153 3.67 3.81 18.12
C LEU A 153 4.70 3.58 17.00
N GLY A 154 4.57 4.31 15.89
CA GLY A 154 5.37 4.09 14.68
C GLY A 154 4.97 2.82 13.94
N GLY A 155 3.74 2.33 14.15
CA GLY A 155 3.23 1.09 13.59
C GLY A 155 2.18 1.28 12.51
N LYS A 156 2.00 0.24 11.69
CA LYS A 156 0.91 0.10 10.73
C LYS A 156 0.54 -1.37 10.58
N CYS A 157 -0.68 -1.64 10.20
CA CYS A 157 -1.12 -2.98 9.82
C CYS A 157 -1.99 -2.93 8.56
N SER A 158 -2.02 -4.04 7.83
CA SER A 158 -2.91 -4.24 6.70
C SER A 158 -3.32 -5.70 6.58
N TYR A 159 -4.50 -5.90 6.02
CA TYR A 159 -5.09 -7.20 5.75
C TYR A 159 -5.18 -7.39 4.24
N SER A 160 -4.72 -8.52 3.73
CA SER A 160 -4.78 -8.85 2.31
C SER A 160 -5.08 -10.32 2.09
N VAL A 161 -5.54 -10.66 0.89
CA VAL A 161 -5.92 -12.02 0.51
C VAL A 161 -5.32 -12.34 -0.84
N SER A 162 -4.87 -13.55 -1.00
CA SER A 162 -4.57 -14.19 -2.27
C SER A 162 -5.45 -15.41 -2.46
N ASP A 163 -5.25 -16.11 -3.55
CA ASP A 163 -6.03 -17.31 -3.90
C ASP A 163 -6.02 -18.37 -2.80
N GLY A 164 -4.88 -18.62 -2.18
CA GLY A 164 -4.75 -19.67 -1.16
C GLY A 164 -4.45 -19.16 0.25
N TYR A 165 -4.30 -17.86 0.47
CA TYR A 165 -3.83 -17.35 1.75
C TYR A 165 -4.45 -16.02 2.15
N PHE A 166 -4.72 -15.89 3.45
CA PHE A 166 -5.01 -14.61 4.10
C PHE A 166 -3.77 -14.14 4.84
N TYR A 167 -3.46 -12.85 4.71
CA TYR A 167 -2.27 -12.23 5.31
C TYR A 167 -2.66 -11.10 6.24
N VAL A 168 -1.92 -11.01 7.35
CA VAL A 168 -1.89 -9.83 8.21
C VAL A 168 -0.46 -9.31 8.24
N ASP A 169 -0.25 -8.15 7.67
CA ASP A 169 1.05 -7.48 7.63
C ASP A 169 1.11 -6.42 8.72
N ILE A 170 2.10 -6.50 9.58
CA ILE A 170 2.34 -5.59 10.68
C ILE A 170 3.77 -5.07 10.54
N GLU A 171 3.94 -3.75 10.59
CA GLU A 171 5.25 -3.12 10.50
C GLU A 171 5.33 -2.01 11.53
N GLY A 172 6.49 -1.79 12.12
CA GLY A 172 6.66 -0.72 13.07
C GLY A 172 8.02 -0.67 13.75
N ASN A 173 8.17 0.26 14.68
CA ASN A 173 9.38 0.37 15.50
C ASN A 173 9.51 -0.83 16.45
N GLU A 174 10.67 -1.48 16.47
CA GLU A 174 10.91 -2.65 17.32
C GLU A 174 10.73 -2.38 18.81
N GLU A 175 11.01 -1.16 19.26
CA GLU A 175 10.78 -0.74 20.66
C GLU A 175 9.31 -0.85 21.10
N ASN A 176 8.39 -0.76 20.14
CA ASN A 176 6.95 -0.82 20.36
C ASN A 176 6.31 -2.10 19.83
N LEU A 177 7.11 -3.10 19.42
CA LEU A 177 6.64 -4.34 18.80
C LEU A 177 5.50 -4.97 19.60
N GLU A 178 5.70 -5.20 20.89
CA GLU A 178 4.71 -5.84 21.77
C GLU A 178 3.38 -5.08 21.77
N LYS A 179 3.41 -3.76 21.94
CA LYS A 179 2.21 -2.91 21.98
C LYS A 179 1.48 -2.86 20.63
N ILE A 180 2.25 -2.84 19.53
CA ILE A 180 1.69 -2.83 18.17
C ILE A 180 1.00 -4.16 17.91
N VAL A 181 1.66 -5.28 18.20
CA VAL A 181 1.11 -6.63 18.01
C VAL A 181 -0.11 -6.85 18.88
N GLU A 182 -0.08 -6.44 20.14
CA GLU A 182 -1.23 -6.51 21.06
C GLU A 182 -2.44 -5.74 20.50
N MET A 183 -2.22 -4.51 20.03
CA MET A 183 -3.29 -3.67 19.44
C MET A 183 -3.87 -4.29 18.17
N VAL A 184 -3.02 -4.85 17.29
CA VAL A 184 -3.49 -5.55 16.08
C VAL A 184 -4.22 -6.83 16.44
N ASN A 185 -3.76 -7.58 17.45
CA ASN A 185 -4.45 -8.76 17.94
C ASN A 185 -5.85 -8.43 18.49
N LEU A 186 -5.98 -7.37 19.27
CA LEU A 186 -7.28 -6.87 19.72
C LEU A 186 -8.19 -6.50 18.55
N HIS A 187 -7.64 -5.87 17.53
CA HIS A 187 -8.39 -5.53 16.31
C HIS A 187 -8.87 -6.79 15.56
N MET A 188 -8.01 -7.80 15.44
CA MET A 188 -8.37 -9.08 14.81
C MET A 188 -9.45 -9.83 15.58
N MET A 189 -9.38 -9.83 16.89
CA MET A 189 -10.32 -10.56 17.76
C MET A 189 -11.66 -9.84 17.91
N PHE A 190 -11.65 -8.51 17.91
CA PHE A 190 -12.82 -7.68 18.19
C PHE A 190 -12.98 -6.54 17.17
N PRO A 191 -13.10 -6.82 15.87
CA PRO A 191 -13.29 -5.77 14.88
C PRO A 191 -14.64 -5.07 15.10
N ASN A 192 -14.64 -3.75 14.95
CA ASN A 192 -15.87 -2.97 15.08
C ASN A 192 -16.48 -2.67 13.72
N PHE A 193 -17.56 -3.36 13.40
CA PHE A 193 -18.34 -3.15 12.19
C PHE A 193 -19.68 -2.41 12.45
N GLU A 194 -20.00 -2.06 13.70
CA GLU A 194 -21.37 -1.68 14.09
C GLU A 194 -21.74 -0.23 13.80
N SER A 195 -20.82 0.72 13.80
CA SER A 195 -21.18 2.14 13.78
C SER A 195 -21.26 2.78 12.40
N GLU A 196 -20.78 2.10 11.35
CA GLU A 196 -20.63 2.67 10.01
C GLU A 196 -20.93 1.63 8.92
N ASN A 197 -21.62 0.55 9.27
CA ASN A 197 -21.83 -0.61 8.41
C ASN A 197 -22.39 -0.28 7.03
N ASP A 198 -23.43 0.53 6.96
CA ASP A 198 -24.07 0.85 5.70
C ASP A 198 -23.15 1.64 4.77
N MET A 199 -22.39 2.58 5.33
CA MET A 199 -21.44 3.38 4.55
C MET A 199 -20.24 2.54 4.07
N LEU A 200 -19.66 1.72 4.94
CA LEU A 200 -18.55 0.83 4.59
C LEU A 200 -18.96 -0.20 3.55
N ILE A 201 -20.09 -0.87 3.75
CA ILE A 201 -20.64 -1.84 2.81
C ILE A 201 -20.99 -1.17 1.47
N ASN A 202 -21.57 0.02 1.48
CA ASN A 202 -21.90 0.76 0.27
C ASN A 202 -20.65 1.21 -0.48
N ASN A 203 -19.58 1.61 0.23
CA ASN A 203 -18.30 1.93 -0.37
C ASN A 203 -17.68 0.71 -1.05
N ILE A 204 -17.67 -0.46 -0.40
CA ILE A 204 -17.16 -1.70 -1.00
C ILE A 204 -18.01 -2.09 -2.22
N LYS A 205 -19.35 -2.05 -2.10
CA LYS A 205 -20.23 -2.32 -3.25
C LYS A 205 -19.95 -1.36 -4.42
N GLY A 206 -19.72 -0.07 -4.13
CA GLY A 206 -19.37 0.92 -5.13
C GLY A 206 -18.04 0.63 -5.81
N GLN A 207 -17.02 0.23 -5.05
CA GLN A 207 -15.71 -0.18 -5.57
C GLN A 207 -15.83 -1.42 -6.45
N VAL A 208 -16.50 -2.46 -5.98
CA VAL A 208 -16.74 -3.70 -6.74
C VAL A 208 -17.46 -3.40 -8.05
N TYR A 209 -18.53 -2.61 -8.00
CA TYR A 209 -19.28 -2.22 -9.20
C TYR A 209 -18.40 -1.45 -10.21
N SER A 210 -17.58 -0.54 -9.71
CA SER A 210 -16.66 0.23 -10.56
C SER A 210 -15.56 -0.65 -11.16
N SER A 211 -14.97 -1.56 -10.37
CA SER A 211 -13.97 -2.52 -10.85
C SER A 211 -14.54 -3.43 -11.93
N ARG A 212 -15.71 -4.01 -11.70
CA ARG A 212 -16.40 -4.86 -12.69
C ARG A 212 -16.63 -4.15 -14.02
N LYS A 213 -17.03 -2.87 -13.99
CA LYS A 213 -17.19 -2.09 -15.22
C LYS A 213 -15.89 -1.83 -15.96
N VAL A 214 -14.77 -1.75 -15.25
CA VAL A 214 -13.43 -1.60 -15.87
C VAL A 214 -13.00 -2.95 -16.45
N GLU A 215 -13.19 -4.04 -15.72
CA GLU A 215 -12.88 -5.40 -16.14
C GLU A 215 -13.63 -5.79 -17.42
N GLU A 216 -14.95 -5.53 -17.49
CA GLU A 216 -15.79 -5.78 -18.67
C GLU A 216 -15.29 -5.07 -19.96
N ARG A 217 -14.53 -3.99 -19.79
CA ARG A 217 -13.97 -3.20 -20.92
C ARG A 217 -12.51 -3.56 -21.24
N ASN A 218 -11.89 -4.37 -20.41
CA ASN A 218 -10.51 -4.81 -20.60
C ASN A 218 -10.52 -6.17 -21.31
N THR A 219 -10.10 -6.15 -22.59
CA THR A 219 -10.08 -7.35 -23.44
C THR A 219 -9.22 -8.48 -22.89
N ASP A 220 -8.12 -8.14 -22.19
CA ASP A 220 -7.22 -9.15 -21.64
C ASP A 220 -7.86 -9.84 -20.44
N ILE A 221 -8.51 -9.09 -19.55
CA ILE A 221 -9.23 -9.66 -18.39
C ILE A 221 -10.40 -10.54 -18.86
N VAL A 222 -11.13 -10.09 -19.89
CA VAL A 222 -12.25 -10.89 -20.46
C VAL A 222 -11.72 -12.16 -21.11
N ALA A 223 -10.57 -12.11 -21.80
CA ALA A 223 -9.95 -13.28 -22.40
C ALA A 223 -9.46 -14.27 -21.34
N ASP A 224 -8.82 -13.80 -20.28
CA ASP A 224 -8.37 -14.63 -19.16
C ASP A 224 -9.55 -15.30 -18.45
N ALA A 225 -10.62 -14.54 -18.17
CA ALA A 225 -11.83 -15.08 -17.57
C ALA A 225 -12.48 -16.17 -18.47
N ALA A 226 -12.51 -15.95 -19.79
CA ALA A 226 -13.01 -16.94 -20.73
C ALA A 226 -12.12 -18.21 -20.76
N PHE A 227 -10.80 -18.03 -20.70
CA PHE A 227 -9.85 -19.13 -20.62
C PHE A 227 -10.03 -19.95 -19.33
N ASP A 228 -10.19 -19.27 -18.20
CA ASP A 228 -10.42 -19.92 -16.91
C ASP A 228 -11.76 -20.65 -16.90
N TYR A 229 -12.80 -20.09 -17.51
CA TYR A 229 -14.08 -20.78 -17.66
C TYR A 229 -13.97 -22.06 -18.51
N VAL A 230 -13.19 -22.02 -19.61
CA VAL A 230 -12.95 -23.21 -20.43
C VAL A 230 -12.18 -24.27 -19.64
N ARG A 231 -11.31 -23.87 -18.75
CA ARG A 231 -10.43 -24.78 -17.97
C ARG A 231 -11.15 -25.37 -16.75
N TYR A 232 -11.93 -24.56 -16.04
CA TYR A 232 -12.48 -24.89 -14.72
C TYR A 232 -14.01 -24.95 -14.70
N GLY A 233 -14.71 -24.53 -15.78
CA GLY A 233 -16.16 -24.49 -15.86
C GLY A 233 -16.77 -23.54 -14.84
N GLU A 234 -17.83 -23.99 -14.20
CA GLU A 234 -18.55 -23.22 -13.17
C GLU A 234 -17.73 -22.98 -11.88
N ASN A 235 -16.58 -23.66 -11.76
CA ASN A 235 -15.65 -23.47 -10.64
C ASN A 235 -14.56 -22.40 -10.91
N SER A 236 -14.68 -21.69 -12.03
CA SER A 236 -13.75 -20.61 -12.36
C SER A 236 -14.00 -19.36 -11.50
#